data_9d5a266f96f27c5fa77f1b5d4c163448
#
_entry.id   9d5a266f96f27c5fa77f1b5d4c163448
#
_cell.length_a   1.000
_cell.length_b   1.000
_cell.length_c   1.000
_cell.angle_alpha   90.00
_cell.angle_beta   90.00
_cell.angle_gamma   90.00
#
_symmetry.space_group_name_H-M   'P 1'
#
loop_
_entity.id
_entity.type
_entity.pdbx_description
1 polymer ?
#
loop_
_entity_poly.entity_id
_entity_poly.type
_entity_poly.pdbx_seq_one_letter_code
_entity_poly.pdbx_strand_id
1 'polypeptide(L)'
;MIIKQDVVDGLLSYCRNFHPREAILLVRGKKLKDEIQINALMIPPLPVHSETFTSFPIHMLPIDPSILGTAHSHPNGVLRPSLEDLNNYFGRVMLIIGFPYMSKNDISVFDREGNRAVFTVI
;
A
#
# COMPACT_ATOMS: atom_id res chain seq x y z
N MET A 1 1.44 12.84 6.63
CA MET A 1 1.81 12.12 5.40
C MET A 1 1.14 12.75 4.20
N ILE A 2 1.86 12.85 3.10
CA ILE A 2 1.37 13.43 1.86
C ILE A 2 1.41 12.36 0.77
N ILE A 3 0.30 12.21 0.05
CA ILE A 3 0.21 11.30 -1.09
C ILE A 3 -0.19 12.13 -2.31
N LYS A 4 0.56 11.99 -3.42
CA LYS A 4 0.23 12.70 -4.66
C LYS A 4 -1.08 12.18 -5.23
N GLN A 5 -1.86 13.08 -5.86
CA GLN A 5 -3.15 12.72 -6.44
C GLN A 5 -3.03 11.61 -7.48
N ASP A 6 -2.00 11.66 -8.32
CA ASP A 6 -1.81 10.62 -9.34
C ASP A 6 -1.51 9.25 -8.71
N VAL A 7 -0.88 9.22 -7.54
CA VAL A 7 -0.68 7.97 -6.80
C VAL A 7 -2.02 7.44 -6.29
N VAL A 8 -2.85 8.30 -5.72
CA VAL A 8 -4.20 7.92 -5.27
C VAL A 8 -4.99 7.34 -6.44
N ASP A 9 -5.00 8.05 -7.57
CA ASP A 9 -5.73 7.61 -8.77
C ASP A 9 -5.21 6.27 -9.27
N GLY A 10 -3.89 6.09 -9.27
CA GLY A 10 -3.25 4.85 -9.70
C GLY A 10 -3.59 3.67 -8.77
N LEU A 11 -3.57 3.90 -7.46
CA LEU A 11 -3.94 2.87 -6.47
C LEU A 11 -5.38 2.40 -6.69
N LEU A 12 -6.30 3.34 -6.80
CA LEU A 12 -7.72 3.01 -6.97
C LEU A 12 -7.97 2.25 -8.27
N SER A 13 -7.37 2.72 -9.35
CA SER A 13 -7.52 2.10 -10.67
C SER A 13 -6.93 0.68 -10.70
N TYR A 14 -5.72 0.51 -10.13
CA TYR A 14 -5.05 -0.78 -10.10
C TYR A 14 -5.87 -1.80 -9.30
N CYS A 15 -6.37 -1.38 -8.14
CA CYS A 15 -7.18 -2.26 -7.30
C CYS A 15 -8.51 -2.65 -7.97
N ARG A 16 -9.15 -1.71 -8.66
CA ARG A 16 -10.36 -2.03 -9.42
C ARG A 16 -10.11 -3.08 -10.50
N ASN A 17 -8.98 -2.97 -11.17
CA ASN A 17 -8.64 -3.91 -12.25
C ASN A 17 -8.32 -5.31 -11.76
N PHE A 18 -7.83 -5.44 -10.51
CA PHE A 18 -7.53 -6.73 -9.93
C PHE A 18 -8.72 -7.39 -9.25
N HIS A 19 -9.70 -6.59 -8.83
CA HIS A 19 -10.83 -7.12 -8.07
C HIS A 19 -11.47 -8.32 -8.81
N PRO A 20 -11.82 -9.43 -8.14
CA PRO A 20 -11.86 -9.66 -6.69
C PRO A 20 -10.56 -10.19 -6.06
N ARG A 21 -9.46 -10.27 -6.83
CA ARG A 21 -8.18 -10.68 -6.29
C ARG A 21 -7.52 -9.52 -5.56
N GLU A 22 -6.66 -9.83 -4.60
CA GLU A 22 -5.87 -8.83 -3.92
C GLU A 22 -4.78 -8.28 -4.83
N ALA A 23 -4.73 -6.95 -4.95
CA ALA A 23 -3.65 -6.26 -5.64
C ALA A 23 -2.56 -5.92 -4.63
N ILE A 24 -1.31 -6.01 -5.06
CA ILE A 24 -0.15 -5.66 -4.23
C ILE A 24 0.76 -4.75 -5.04
N LEU A 25 1.12 -3.61 -4.44
CA LEU A 25 2.05 -2.64 -5.02
C LEU A 25 3.06 -2.21 -3.98
N LEU A 26 4.19 -1.69 -4.44
CA LEU A 26 5.15 -0.98 -3.60
C LEU A 26 4.89 0.51 -3.73
N VAL A 27 5.07 1.24 -2.63
CA VAL A 27 4.96 2.70 -2.63
C VAL A 27 6.33 3.30 -2.46
N ARG A 28 6.63 4.32 -3.27
CA ARG A 28 7.92 5.00 -3.30
C ARG A 28 7.75 6.46 -2.98
N GLY A 29 8.78 7.04 -2.37
CA GLY A 29 8.76 8.45 -2.05
C GLY A 29 9.94 8.85 -1.19
N LYS A 30 9.71 9.82 -0.30
CA LYS A 30 10.75 10.41 0.53
C LYS A 30 10.32 10.44 1.98
N LYS A 31 11.26 10.12 2.87
CA LYS A 31 11.10 10.33 4.31
C LYS A 31 11.80 11.64 4.65
N LEU A 32 11.03 12.67 4.95
CA LEU A 32 11.52 13.94 5.45
C LEU A 32 11.52 13.91 6.97
N LYS A 33 12.05 14.95 7.62
CA LYS A 33 12.21 14.99 9.07
C LYS A 33 10.89 14.70 9.79
N ASP A 34 9.83 15.40 9.41
CA ASP A 34 8.52 15.30 10.06
C ASP A 34 7.43 14.83 9.12
N GLU A 35 7.80 14.34 7.93
CA GLU A 35 6.81 14.05 6.91
C GLU A 35 7.24 12.88 6.03
N ILE A 36 6.28 12.09 5.60
CA ILE A 36 6.48 11.07 4.58
C ILE A 36 5.69 11.52 3.34
N GLN A 37 6.37 11.52 2.19
CA GLN A 37 5.75 11.83 0.91
C GLN A 37 5.76 10.60 0.02
N ILE A 38 4.58 10.18 -0.43
CA ILE A 38 4.45 9.09 -1.37
C ILE A 38 4.26 9.68 -2.75
N ASN A 39 5.23 9.43 -3.64
CA ASN A 39 5.34 10.09 -4.94
C ASN A 39 5.08 9.16 -6.13
N ALA A 40 5.22 7.86 -5.95
CA ALA A 40 5.12 6.92 -7.05
C ALA A 40 4.73 5.52 -6.56
N LEU A 41 4.23 4.74 -7.50
CA LEU A 41 3.92 3.32 -7.29
C LEU A 41 4.90 2.49 -8.10
N MET A 42 5.16 1.28 -7.63
CA MET A 42 5.98 0.32 -8.35
C MET A 42 5.31 -1.05 -8.27
N ILE A 43 5.20 -1.70 -9.44
CA ILE A 43 4.77 -3.08 -9.48
C ILE A 43 5.92 -3.93 -8.93
N PRO A 44 5.66 -4.88 -8.02
CA PRO A 44 6.73 -5.73 -7.49
C PRO A 44 7.52 -6.38 -8.62
N PRO A 45 8.86 -6.46 -8.48
CA PRO A 45 9.72 -6.95 -9.56
C PRO A 45 9.54 -8.43 -9.86
N LEU A 46 8.98 -9.20 -8.94
CA LEU A 46 8.73 -10.62 -9.13
C LEU A 46 7.23 -10.85 -9.30
N PRO A 47 6.84 -11.77 -10.19
CA PRO A 47 5.43 -12.11 -10.34
C PRO A 47 4.88 -12.63 -9.03
N VAL A 48 3.75 -12.08 -8.59
CA VAL A 48 3.02 -12.56 -7.43
C VAL A 48 1.84 -13.38 -7.97
N HIS A 49 1.96 -14.70 -7.88
CA HIS A 49 0.92 -15.61 -8.36
C HIS A 49 -0.09 -15.94 -7.28
N SER A 50 0.14 -15.49 -6.08
CA SER A 50 -0.75 -15.70 -4.96
C SER A 50 -1.88 -14.69 -4.97
N GLU A 51 -3.02 -15.10 -4.41
CA GLU A 51 -4.16 -14.21 -4.23
C GLU A 51 -4.12 -13.46 -2.90
N THR A 52 -3.10 -13.68 -2.08
CA THR A 52 -3.01 -13.08 -0.75
C THR A 52 -1.69 -12.35 -0.57
N PHE A 53 -1.72 -11.30 0.25
CA PHE A 53 -0.55 -10.51 0.62
C PHE A 53 0.50 -11.35 1.34
N THR A 54 0.08 -12.35 2.10
CA THR A 54 0.99 -13.17 2.92
C THR A 54 1.98 -13.98 2.09
N SER A 55 1.69 -14.18 0.81
CA SER A 55 2.57 -14.91 -0.10
C SER A 55 3.57 -14.02 -0.83
N PHE A 56 3.56 -12.72 -0.55
CA PHE A 56 4.46 -11.76 -1.20
C PHE A 56 5.90 -12.01 -0.74
N PRO A 57 6.86 -12.21 -1.68
CA PRO A 57 8.25 -12.54 -1.31
C PRO A 57 9.04 -11.31 -0.92
N ILE A 58 8.75 -10.73 0.24
CA ILE A 58 9.35 -9.49 0.72
C ILE A 58 10.89 -9.56 0.75
N HIS A 59 11.43 -10.71 1.14
CA HIS A 59 12.89 -10.88 1.25
C HIS A 59 13.62 -10.81 -0.09
N MET A 60 12.90 -10.87 -1.21
CA MET A 60 13.46 -10.78 -2.55
C MET A 60 13.36 -9.38 -3.15
N LEU A 61 12.83 -8.42 -2.41
CA LEU A 61 12.76 -7.04 -2.87
C LEU A 61 14.15 -6.41 -2.93
N PRO A 62 14.39 -5.50 -3.89
CA PRO A 62 15.67 -4.80 -3.94
C PRO A 62 15.88 -3.91 -2.73
N ILE A 63 17.14 -3.68 -2.38
CA ILE A 63 17.49 -2.71 -1.35
C ILE A 63 17.42 -1.32 -1.98
N ASP A 64 16.35 -0.61 -1.71
CA ASP A 64 16.07 0.71 -2.29
C ASP A 64 15.41 1.58 -1.22
N PRO A 65 16.13 2.62 -0.71
CA PRO A 65 15.57 3.48 0.33
C PRO A 65 14.36 4.29 -0.10
N SER A 66 14.11 4.44 -1.40
CA SER A 66 12.92 5.13 -1.89
C SER A 66 11.66 4.29 -1.77
N ILE A 67 11.79 2.98 -1.57
CA ILE A 67 10.65 2.11 -1.34
C ILE A 67 10.24 2.26 0.13
N LEU A 68 9.11 2.91 0.37
CA LEU A 68 8.68 3.24 1.73
C LEU A 68 7.79 2.19 2.36
N GLY A 69 7.20 1.33 1.55
CA GLY A 69 6.32 0.28 2.06
C GLY A 69 5.49 -0.35 0.97
N THR A 70 4.36 -0.91 1.38
CA THR A 70 3.47 -1.66 0.50
C THR A 70 2.07 -1.06 0.49
N ALA A 71 1.34 -1.35 -0.58
CA ALA A 71 -0.09 -1.08 -0.69
C ALA A 71 -0.77 -2.36 -1.17
N HIS A 72 -1.88 -2.71 -0.56
CA HIS A 72 -2.64 -3.87 -1.01
C HIS A 72 -4.13 -3.63 -0.87
N SER A 73 -4.91 -4.33 -1.69
CA SER A 73 -6.36 -4.20 -1.64
C SER A 73 -7.00 -5.19 -0.69
N HIS A 74 -8.12 -4.77 -0.11
CA HIS A 74 -9.00 -5.63 0.68
C HIS A 74 -10.35 -5.72 -0.05
N PRO A 75 -10.59 -6.80 -0.80
CA PRO A 75 -11.85 -6.93 -1.55
C PRO A 75 -13.11 -6.95 -0.70
N ASN A 76 -12.97 -7.25 0.59
CA ASN A 76 -14.10 -7.22 1.54
C ASN A 76 -14.42 -5.81 2.06
N GLY A 77 -13.64 -4.80 1.68
CA GLY A 77 -13.87 -3.42 2.07
C GLY A 77 -13.37 -3.04 3.46
N VAL A 78 -12.76 -3.96 4.19
CA VAL A 78 -12.25 -3.66 5.54
C VAL A 78 -10.99 -2.82 5.43
N LEU A 79 -10.99 -1.63 6.04
CA LEU A 79 -9.89 -0.67 5.96
C LEU A 79 -8.95 -0.78 7.16
N ARG A 80 -8.74 -1.99 7.65
CA ARG A 80 -7.80 -2.26 8.74
C ARG A 80 -6.94 -3.46 8.38
N PRO A 81 -5.66 -3.48 8.85
CA PRO A 81 -4.81 -4.62 8.61
C PRO A 81 -5.29 -5.83 9.40
N SER A 82 -5.11 -7.01 8.81
CA SER A 82 -5.25 -8.26 9.54
C SER A 82 -3.98 -8.52 10.35
N LEU A 83 -4.02 -9.52 11.22
CA LEU A 83 -2.83 -9.94 11.94
C LEU A 83 -1.74 -10.40 10.97
N GLU A 84 -2.12 -11.12 9.91
CA GLU A 84 -1.19 -11.53 8.86
C GLU A 84 -0.54 -10.35 8.18
N ASP A 85 -1.33 -9.31 7.87
CA ASP A 85 -0.79 -8.10 7.24
C ASP A 85 0.30 -7.48 8.10
N LEU A 86 0.06 -7.39 9.42
CA LEU A 86 1.03 -6.82 10.35
C LEU A 86 2.26 -7.70 10.51
N ASN A 87 2.09 -9.02 10.48
CA ASN A 87 3.21 -9.95 10.58
C ASN A 87 4.10 -9.89 9.33
N ASN A 88 3.57 -9.45 8.21
CA ASN A 88 4.31 -9.32 6.95
C ASN A 88 4.60 -7.87 6.59
N TYR A 89 4.60 -6.99 7.59
CA TYR A 89 4.84 -5.57 7.38
C TYR A 89 6.23 -5.33 6.80
N PHE A 90 6.31 -4.45 5.81
CA PHE A 90 7.55 -4.07 5.17
C PHE A 90 7.64 -2.54 5.09
N GLY A 91 8.79 -2.00 5.50
CA GLY A 91 9.07 -0.58 5.36
C GLY A 91 8.46 0.28 6.46
N ARG A 92 8.10 1.50 6.10
CA ARG A 92 7.62 2.51 7.05
C ARG A 92 6.11 2.65 7.07
N VAL A 93 5.44 2.27 5.97
CA VAL A 93 4.00 2.47 5.82
C VAL A 93 3.38 1.26 5.16
N MET A 94 2.11 1.04 5.49
CA MET A 94 1.27 0.06 4.82
C MET A 94 -0.02 0.76 4.44
N LEU A 95 -0.35 0.75 3.14
CA LEU A 95 -1.60 1.29 2.64
C LEU A 95 -2.57 0.14 2.38
N ILE A 96 -3.82 0.33 2.79
CA ILE A 96 -4.90 -0.62 2.53
C ILE A 96 -5.94 0.10 1.71
N ILE A 97 -6.31 -0.50 0.57
CA ILE A 97 -7.29 0.06 -0.34
C ILE A 97 -8.49 -0.90 -0.36
N GLY A 98 -9.64 -0.41 0.11
CA GLY A 98 -10.83 -1.24 0.27
C GLY A 98 -11.81 -1.07 -0.87
N PHE A 99 -12.51 -2.17 -1.20
CA PHE A 99 -13.64 -2.12 -2.12
C PHE A 99 -14.66 -1.08 -1.63
N PRO A 100 -15.23 -0.22 -2.47
CA PRO A 100 -15.25 -0.28 -3.95
C PRO A 100 -14.14 0.51 -4.66
N TYR A 101 -13.09 0.95 -3.99
CA TYR A 101 -11.93 1.61 -4.59
C TYR A 101 -12.30 2.89 -5.37
N MET A 102 -13.15 3.73 -4.78
CA MET A 102 -13.72 4.87 -5.51
C MET A 102 -13.07 6.20 -5.20
N SER A 103 -12.55 6.37 -3.99
CA SER A 103 -12.00 7.65 -3.56
C SER A 103 -10.95 7.46 -2.46
N LYS A 104 -10.32 8.55 -2.05
CA LYS A 104 -9.36 8.53 -0.94
C LYS A 104 -9.96 7.98 0.35
N ASN A 105 -11.29 8.01 0.48
CA ASN A 105 -11.97 7.46 1.65
C ASN A 105 -11.89 5.93 1.71
N ASP A 106 -11.54 5.31 0.60
CA ASP A 106 -11.31 3.86 0.52
C ASP A 106 -9.84 3.50 0.73
N ILE A 107 -9.02 4.47 1.14
CA ILE A 107 -7.60 4.27 1.43
C ILE A 107 -7.34 4.55 2.90
N SER A 108 -6.61 3.67 3.54
CA SER A 108 -6.11 3.87 4.91
C SER A 108 -4.63 3.58 4.98
N VAL A 109 -3.94 4.23 5.90
CA VAL A 109 -2.50 4.12 6.08
C VAL A 109 -2.21 3.71 7.51
N PHE A 110 -1.27 2.78 7.67
CA PHE A 110 -0.92 2.26 8.98
C PHE A 110 0.60 2.23 9.16
N ASP A 111 1.03 2.40 10.42
CA ASP A 111 2.41 2.19 10.81
C ASP A 111 2.64 0.73 11.20
N ARG A 112 3.88 0.42 11.59
CA ARG A 112 4.28 -0.95 11.95
C ARG A 112 3.53 -1.49 13.15
N GLU A 113 3.09 -0.61 14.04
CA GLU A 113 2.35 -0.98 15.25
C GLU A 113 0.86 -1.14 15.00
N GLY A 114 0.41 -0.91 13.76
CA GLY A 114 -0.99 -1.01 13.40
C GLY A 114 -1.80 0.24 13.70
N ASN A 115 -1.14 1.36 14.00
CA ASN A 115 -1.79 2.63 14.24
C ASN A 115 -2.09 3.34 12.93
N ARG A 116 -3.31 3.85 12.80
CA ARG A 116 -3.73 4.56 11.60
C ARG A 116 -3.10 5.94 11.55
N ALA A 117 -2.59 6.31 10.37
CA ALA A 117 -2.02 7.62 10.11
C ALA A 117 -2.98 8.46 9.27
N VAL A 118 -2.96 9.77 9.48
CA VAL A 118 -3.69 10.73 8.66
C VAL A 118 -2.84 11.12 7.47
N PHE A 119 -3.48 11.28 6.31
CA PHE A 119 -2.76 11.71 5.10
C PHE A 119 -3.54 12.80 4.37
N THR A 120 -2.78 13.61 3.64
CA THR A 120 -3.29 14.67 2.77
C THR A 120 -2.94 14.32 1.33
N VAL A 121 -3.87 14.58 0.42
CA VAL A 121 -3.64 14.39 -1.02
C VAL A 121 -3.31 15.72 -1.66
N ILE A 122 -2.24 15.76 -2.47
CA ILE A 122 -1.83 17.00 -3.16
C ILE A 122 -1.76 16.82 -4.67
#